data_29fd0ebc3dcaa2b34ba3500603460fc7
#
_entry.id   29fd0ebc3dcaa2b34ba3500603460fc7
#
_cell.length_a   1.000
_cell.length_b   1.000
_cell.length_c   1.000
_cell.angle_alpha   90.00
_cell.angle_beta   90.00
_cell.angle_gamma   90.00
#
_symmetry.space_group_name_H-M   'P 1'
#
loop_
_entity.id
_entity.type
_entity.pdbx_description
1 polymer ?
#
loop_
_entity_poly.entity_id
_entity_poly.type
_entity_poly.pdbx_seq_one_letter_code
_entity_poly.pdbx_strand_id
1 'polypeptide(L)'
;MKQDAEFFEGKEPCLIYIAKKLKDALALEQVLTKAGVDYGVEPDSYRGGFVFQTERIGAFFYVLEEAAESARRVLQSHGYRPYEPG
;
A
#
# COMPACT_ATOMS: atom_id res chain seq x y z
N MET A 1 4.27 4.84 9.41
CA MET A 1 4.66 6.11 8.83
C MET A 1 5.10 5.93 7.41
N LYS A 2 4.80 6.87 6.56
CA LYS A 2 5.12 6.72 5.15
C LYS A 2 6.61 6.81 4.92
N GLN A 3 7.15 5.87 4.17
CA GLN A 3 8.57 5.81 3.90
C GLN A 3 8.81 5.87 2.39
N ASP A 4 9.98 6.28 1.98
CA ASP A 4 10.26 6.35 0.56
C ASP A 4 10.97 5.08 0.11
N ALA A 5 11.32 5.02 -1.16
CA ALA A 5 11.87 3.81 -1.73
C ALA A 5 13.15 3.36 -1.06
N GLU A 6 13.92 4.29 -0.53
CA GLU A 6 15.15 3.90 0.10
C GLU A 6 14.96 3.06 1.34
N PHE A 7 13.87 3.26 2.03
CA PHE A 7 13.58 2.48 3.22
C PHE A 7 13.51 1.00 2.87
N PHE A 8 13.04 0.68 1.68
CA PHE A 8 12.88 -0.72 1.29
C PHE A 8 14.06 -1.27 0.52
N GLU A 9 15.07 -0.47 0.28
CA GLU A 9 16.19 -0.93 -0.48
C GLU A 9 16.88 -2.11 0.19
N GLY A 10 17.15 -3.15 -0.54
CA GLY A 10 17.75 -4.33 0.02
C GLY A 10 16.82 -5.19 0.84
N LYS A 11 15.53 -4.85 0.86
CA LYS A 11 14.57 -5.61 1.62
C LYS A 11 13.48 -6.06 0.69
N GLU A 12 12.67 -6.96 1.18
CA GLU A 12 11.59 -7.48 0.37
C GLU A 12 10.29 -6.82 0.75
N PRO A 13 9.80 -5.92 -0.06
CA PRO A 13 8.52 -5.28 0.25
C PRO A 13 7.38 -6.25 -0.02
N CYS A 14 6.36 -6.13 0.78
CA CYS A 14 5.21 -7.00 0.68
C CYS A 14 3.98 -6.15 0.37
N LEU A 15 3.31 -6.44 -0.72
CA LEU A 15 2.13 -5.67 -1.11
C LEU A 15 0.96 -6.05 -0.21
N ILE A 16 0.34 -5.08 0.42
CA ILE A 16 -0.77 -5.38 1.33
C ILE A 16 -2.09 -4.78 0.88
N TYR A 17 -2.08 -3.81 -0.03
CA TYR A 17 -3.34 -3.23 -0.45
C TYR A 17 -3.17 -2.46 -1.74
N ILE A 18 -4.20 -2.46 -2.57
CA ILE A 18 -4.21 -1.68 -3.78
C ILE A 18 -5.41 -0.77 -3.71
N ALA A 19 -5.17 0.52 -3.52
CA ALA A 19 -6.25 1.47 -3.42
C ALA A 19 -6.57 2.00 -4.80
N LYS A 20 -7.81 1.93 -5.19
CA LYS A 20 -8.22 2.37 -6.51
C LYS A 20 -8.80 3.75 -6.52
N LYS A 21 -8.95 4.39 -5.41
CA LYS A 21 -9.44 5.74 -5.33
C LYS A 21 -8.56 6.54 -4.44
N LEU A 22 -8.37 7.79 -4.77
CA LEU A 22 -7.53 8.67 -3.99
C LEU A 22 -8.03 8.77 -2.56
N LYS A 23 -9.34 8.85 -2.39
CA LYS A 23 -9.92 8.96 -1.08
C LYS A 23 -9.52 7.77 -0.22
N ASP A 24 -9.54 6.56 -0.78
CA ASP A 24 -9.20 5.38 -0.03
C ASP A 24 -7.70 5.38 0.28
N ALA A 25 -6.89 5.83 -0.67
CA ALA A 25 -5.46 5.86 -0.44
C ALA A 25 -5.11 6.80 0.70
N LEU A 26 -5.74 7.96 0.74
CA LEU A 26 -5.45 8.91 1.81
C LEU A 26 -5.91 8.39 3.17
N ALA A 27 -7.05 7.73 3.19
CA ALA A 27 -7.53 7.18 4.44
C ALA A 27 -6.62 6.08 4.94
N LEU A 28 -6.13 5.26 4.02
CA LEU A 28 -5.26 4.18 4.40
C LEU A 28 -3.93 4.71 4.93
N GLU A 29 -3.41 5.77 4.35
CA GLU A 29 -2.19 6.34 4.87
C GLU A 29 -2.37 6.76 6.33
N GLN A 30 -3.52 7.32 6.66
CA GLN A 30 -3.76 7.71 8.03
C GLN A 30 -3.88 6.51 8.95
N VAL A 31 -4.56 5.48 8.50
CA VAL A 31 -4.74 4.29 9.31
C VAL A 31 -3.38 3.66 9.65
N LEU A 32 -2.53 3.52 8.65
CA LEU A 32 -1.25 2.88 8.88
C LEU A 32 -0.32 3.77 9.71
N THR A 33 -0.37 5.06 9.49
CA THR A 33 0.46 5.96 10.26
C THR A 33 0.06 5.96 11.72
N LYS A 34 -1.23 5.99 12.00
CA LYS A 34 -1.69 5.99 13.37
C LYS A 34 -1.37 4.68 14.07
N ALA A 35 -1.33 3.60 13.33
CA ALA A 35 -1.01 2.31 13.91
C ALA A 35 0.49 2.10 14.08
N GLY A 36 1.29 3.05 13.63
CA GLY A 36 2.74 2.92 13.80
C GLY A 36 3.38 1.99 12.80
N VAL A 37 2.72 1.71 11.68
CA VAL A 37 3.25 0.81 10.68
C VAL A 37 4.03 1.62 9.64
N ASP A 38 5.22 1.16 9.29
CA ASP A 38 6.00 1.80 8.24
C ASP A 38 5.55 1.23 6.90
N TYR A 39 5.22 2.07 5.95
CA TYR A 39 4.70 1.62 4.68
C TYR A 39 5.21 2.49 3.54
N GLY A 40 5.15 1.96 2.32
CA GLY A 40 5.47 2.72 1.14
C GLY A 40 4.29 2.71 0.21
N VAL A 41 4.18 3.71 -0.64
CA VAL A 41 3.09 3.80 -1.59
C VAL A 41 3.68 4.06 -2.95
N GLU A 42 3.26 3.29 -3.94
CA GLU A 42 3.68 3.52 -5.31
C GLU A 42 2.49 3.66 -6.23
N PRO A 43 2.53 4.60 -7.12
CA PRO A 43 1.41 4.74 -8.04
C PRO A 43 1.49 3.64 -9.08
N ASP A 44 0.31 3.25 -9.53
CA ASP A 44 0.25 2.21 -10.45
C ASP A 44 0.41 2.59 -11.82
N SER A 45 0.52 3.78 -12.15
CA SER A 45 0.43 4.12 -13.45
C SER A 45 1.48 3.66 -14.35
N TYR A 46 2.62 3.51 -13.97
CA TYR A 46 3.60 3.24 -14.83
C TYR A 46 3.59 1.98 -15.52
N ARG A 47 2.99 1.12 -15.01
CA ARG A 47 3.09 -0.05 -15.51
C ARG A 47 2.56 -0.18 -16.78
N GLY A 48 2.82 -0.43 -17.54
CA GLY A 48 2.20 -0.65 -18.73
C GLY A 48 2.01 0.48 -19.49
N GLY A 49 2.16 1.32 -19.03
CA GLY A 49 2.01 2.38 -19.77
C GLY A 49 0.81 2.61 -20.41
N PHE A 50 0.04 2.11 -20.43
CA PHE A 50 -1.02 2.44 -21.08
C PHE A 50 -1.91 2.95 -20.36
N VAL A 51 -1.74 3.33 -19.82
CA VAL A 51 -2.35 3.87 -19.07
C VAL A 51 -3.31 4.65 -19.43
N PHE A 52 -3.31 5.09 -20.26
CA PHE A 52 -4.10 5.96 -20.69
C PHE A 52 -5.45 5.84 -20.32
N GLN A 53 -5.83 4.95 -20.14
CA GLN A 53 -7.11 4.81 -19.93
C GLN A 53 -7.32 5.15 -18.65
N THR A 54 -6.66 5.37 -18.26
CA THR A 54 -6.76 5.60 -17.19
C THR A 54 -7.25 6.27 -16.20
N GLU A 55 -8.05 6.47 -16.06
CA GLU A 55 -8.53 7.12 -15.07
C GLU A 55 -8.43 6.27 -13.95
N ARG A 56 -7.99 5.17 -14.06
CA ARG A 56 -7.87 4.36 -13.04
C ARG A 56 -6.60 4.49 -12.45
N ILE A 57 -6.24 5.19 -11.56
CA ILE A 57 -5.04 5.28 -10.95
C ILE A 57 -5.05 4.55 -9.71
N GLY A 58 -4.22 3.65 -9.45
CA GLY A 58 -4.16 2.90 -8.21
C GLY A 58 -2.96 3.29 -7.39
N ALA A 59 -3.01 3.01 -6.12
CA ALA A 59 -1.88 3.21 -5.23
C ALA A 59 -1.59 1.88 -4.58
N PHE A 60 -0.36 1.41 -4.73
CA PHE A 60 0.04 0.12 -4.18
C PHE A 60 0.71 0.38 -2.86
N PHE A 61 0.23 -0.25 -1.80
CA PHE A 61 0.78 -0.07 -0.46
C PHE A 61 1.63 -1.26 -0.09
N TYR A 62 2.86 -0.98 0.30
CA TYR A 62 3.81 -2.02 0.66
C TYR A 62 4.31 -1.84 2.08
N VAL A 63 4.64 -2.93 2.74
CA VAL A 63 5.29 -2.89 4.05
C VAL A 63 6.42 -3.90 4.02
N LEU A 64 7.27 -3.89 5.02
CA LEU A 64 8.32 -4.89 5.10
C LEU A 64 7.68 -6.23 5.41
N GLU A 65 8.30 -7.30 4.97
CA GLU A 65 7.74 -8.61 5.14
C GLU A 65 7.45 -8.92 6.60
N GLU A 66 8.35 -8.54 7.47
CA GLU A 66 8.15 -8.85 8.88
C GLU A 66 7.00 -8.07 9.49
N ALA A 67 6.52 -7.02 8.84
CA ALA A 67 5.40 -6.25 9.35
C ALA A 67 4.10 -6.59 8.63
N ALA A 68 4.16 -7.49 7.65
CA ALA A 68 3.00 -7.70 6.80
C ALA A 68 1.78 -8.22 7.53
N GLU A 69 1.97 -9.18 8.42
CA GLU A 69 0.83 -9.76 9.09
C GLU A 69 0.17 -8.75 10.00
N SER A 70 0.98 -8.00 10.72
CA SER A 70 0.45 -6.99 11.61
C SER A 70 -0.27 -5.91 10.83
N ALA A 71 0.29 -5.50 9.69
CA ALA A 71 -0.34 -4.49 8.87
C ALA A 71 -1.68 -4.98 8.32
N ARG A 72 -1.75 -6.25 7.92
CA ARG A 72 -2.99 -6.77 7.42
C ARG A 72 -4.07 -6.77 8.49
N ARG A 73 -3.69 -7.06 9.73
CA ARG A 73 -4.66 -7.04 10.79
C ARG A 73 -5.17 -5.65 11.05
N VAL A 74 -4.29 -4.65 10.94
CA VAL A 74 -4.71 -3.27 11.12
C VAL A 74 -5.73 -2.91 10.06
N LEU A 75 -5.47 -3.31 8.80
CA LEU A 75 -6.42 -3.00 7.74
C LEU A 75 -7.75 -3.69 7.97
N GLN A 76 -7.71 -4.95 8.39
CA GLN A 76 -8.95 -5.67 8.62
C GLN A 76 -9.76 -5.04 9.73
N SER A 77 -9.12 -4.55 10.77
CA SER A 77 -9.85 -3.97 11.87
C SER A 77 -10.51 -2.67 11.49
N HIS A 78 -10.09 -2.08 10.36
CA HIS A 78 -10.73 -0.86 9.89
C HIS A 78 -11.64 -1.12 8.68
N GLY A 79 -11.96 -2.38 8.43
CA GLY A 79 -12.90 -2.71 7.38
C GLY A 79 -12.31 -2.84 5.99
N TYR A 80 -11.00 -2.84 5.86
CA TYR A 80 -10.37 -2.99 4.57
C TYR A 80 -10.01 -4.45 4.35
N ARG A 81 -9.99 -4.85 3.08
CA ARG A 81 -9.66 -6.22 2.76
C ARG A 81 -8.24 -6.23 2.21
N PRO A 82 -7.25 -6.69 2.95
CA PRO A 82 -5.88 -6.65 2.48
C PRO A 82 -5.65 -7.54 1.27
N TYR A 83 -4.70 -7.15 0.44
CA TYR A 83 -4.32 -7.94 -0.71
C TYR A 83 -3.51 -9.13 -0.21
N GLU A 84 -3.83 -10.30 -0.69
CA GLU A 84 -3.08 -11.49 -0.35
C GLU A 84 -2.76 -12.24 -1.60
N PRO A 85 -1.51 -12.54 -1.82
CA PRO A 85 -1.13 -13.26 -3.03
C PRO A 85 -1.59 -14.68 -2.97
N GLY A 86 -1.88 -15.18 -4.05
CA GLY A 86 -2.20 -16.55 -4.11
C GLY A 86 -3.40 -17.02 -4.03
#